data_595679350402963fc53f82fee64fbd99
#
_entry.id   595679350402963fc53f82fee64fbd99
#
_cell.length_a   1.000
_cell.length_b   1.000
_cell.length_c   1.000
_cell.angle_alpha   90.00
_cell.angle_beta   90.00
_cell.angle_gamma   90.00
#
_symmetry.space_group_name_H-M   'P 1'
#
loop_
_entity.id
_entity.type
_entity.pdbx_description
1 polymer ?
#
loop_
_entity_poly.entity_id
_entity_poly.type
_entity_poly.pdbx_seq_one_letter_code
_entity_poly.pdbx_strand_id
1 'polypeptide(L)'
;MTRYTIDADGMIHLPNGLSVGGSLYLNGTAITVLPADIVLGGCRISDAPVIPDIHRAVYAAASQPGALDMSDWHCGTAHCRAGWVVTLAGEAGRALEARCRTSSAALLIYAASDPARPVPDFYCDNVTALAEMKRMAEAAHVR
;
A
#
# COMPACT_ATOMS: atom_id res chain seq x y z
N MET A 1 -6.90 3.71 21.29
CA MET A 1 -8.06 3.82 20.36
C MET A 1 -7.70 4.76 19.22
N THR A 2 -7.78 4.27 18.01
CA THR A 2 -7.46 5.08 16.83
C THR A 2 -8.64 6.02 16.53
N ARG A 3 -8.35 7.30 16.45
CA ARG A 3 -9.35 8.29 16.03
C ARG A 3 -9.18 8.58 14.55
N TYR A 4 -10.29 8.74 13.85
CA TYR A 4 -10.29 9.10 12.45
C TYR A 4 -11.50 9.95 12.13
N THR A 5 -11.46 10.65 11.02
CA THR A 5 -12.59 11.42 10.51
C THR A 5 -12.98 10.90 9.15
N ILE A 6 -14.26 11.01 8.81
CA ILE A 6 -14.77 10.64 7.48
C ILE A 6 -15.28 11.92 6.84
N ASP A 7 -14.76 12.26 5.66
CA ASP A 7 -15.16 13.47 4.96
C ASP A 7 -16.44 13.24 4.14
N ALA A 8 -16.89 14.27 3.44
CA ALA A 8 -18.12 14.22 2.65
C ALA A 8 -18.08 13.20 1.52
N ASP A 9 -16.87 12.84 1.05
CA ASP A 9 -16.68 11.86 -0.01
C ASP A 9 -16.56 10.42 0.51
N GLY A 10 -16.70 10.23 1.82
CA GLY A 10 -16.53 8.93 2.46
C GLY A 10 -15.11 8.49 2.69
N MET A 11 -14.14 9.37 2.45
CA MET A 11 -12.73 9.06 2.67
C MET A 11 -12.40 9.15 4.16
N ILE A 12 -11.64 8.16 4.64
CA ILE A 12 -11.18 8.13 6.01
C ILE A 12 -9.86 8.88 6.11
N HIS A 13 -9.81 9.90 6.96
CA HIS A 13 -8.60 10.64 7.27
C HIS A 13 -8.11 10.25 8.66
N LEU A 14 -6.94 9.67 8.72
CA LEU A 14 -6.31 9.32 10.00
C LEU A 14 -5.73 10.57 10.66
N PRO A 15 -5.69 10.61 11.99
CA PRO A 15 -5.21 11.80 12.70
C PRO A 15 -3.72 12.05 12.48
N ASN A 16 -3.33 13.31 12.47
CA ASN A 16 -1.91 13.70 12.45
C ASN A 16 -1.20 13.15 13.68
N GLY A 17 0.07 12.79 13.53
CA GLY A 17 0.88 12.27 14.62
C GLY A 17 0.59 10.82 14.96
N LEU A 18 -0.21 10.11 14.15
CA LEU A 18 -0.55 8.71 14.41
C LEU A 18 0.71 7.84 14.35
N SER A 19 0.90 7.01 15.37
CA SER A 19 1.99 6.05 15.43
C SER A 19 1.41 4.66 15.69
N VAL A 20 1.75 3.71 14.83
CA VAL A 20 1.27 2.32 14.92
C VAL A 20 2.48 1.40 15.01
N GLY A 21 2.58 0.66 16.11
CA GLY A 21 3.72 -0.26 16.34
C GLY A 21 3.59 -1.57 15.58
N GLY A 22 2.37 -2.01 15.31
CA GLY A 22 2.09 -3.22 14.54
C GLY A 22 1.53 -2.91 13.16
N SER A 23 0.71 -3.81 12.65
CA SER A 23 0.06 -3.62 11.34
C SER A 23 -1.13 -2.67 11.45
N LEU A 24 -1.29 -1.82 10.44
CA LEU A 24 -2.45 -0.98 10.29
C LEU A 24 -3.45 -1.68 9.38
N TYR A 25 -4.60 -2.04 9.92
CA TYR A 25 -5.64 -2.76 9.18
C TYR A 25 -6.67 -1.79 8.63
N LEU A 26 -6.80 -1.78 7.30
CA LEU A 26 -7.72 -0.89 6.58
C LEU A 26 -8.79 -1.67 5.81
N ASN A 27 -8.82 -3.00 5.94
CA ASN A 27 -9.70 -3.85 5.15
C ASN A 27 -11.18 -3.56 5.42
N GLY A 28 -11.97 -3.67 4.37
CA GLY A 28 -13.41 -3.44 4.42
C GLY A 28 -13.81 -2.00 4.66
N THR A 29 -12.86 -1.08 4.65
CA THR A 29 -13.13 0.34 4.89
C THR A 29 -13.22 1.11 3.59
N ALA A 30 -13.70 2.33 3.70
CA ALA A 30 -13.61 3.31 2.64
C ALA A 30 -12.14 3.67 2.38
N ILE A 31 -11.91 4.40 1.33
CA ILE A 31 -10.59 4.86 0.93
C ILE A 31 -9.94 5.66 2.06
N THR A 32 -8.70 5.34 2.38
CA THR A 32 -7.99 5.91 3.52
C THR A 32 -6.86 6.80 3.09
N VAL A 33 -6.80 8.00 3.67
CA VAL A 33 -5.71 8.97 3.47
C VAL A 33 -4.81 8.94 4.70
N LEU A 34 -3.51 8.69 4.49
CA LEU A 34 -2.54 8.71 5.57
C LEU A 34 -2.07 10.13 5.83
N PRO A 35 -1.90 10.54 7.11
CA PRO A 35 -1.29 11.83 7.40
C PRO A 35 0.19 11.82 7.02
N ALA A 36 0.71 12.98 6.63
CA ALA A 36 2.11 13.08 6.18
C ALA A 36 3.12 12.71 7.27
N ASP A 37 2.75 12.84 8.52
CA ASP A 37 3.61 12.58 9.68
C ASP A 37 3.37 11.20 10.33
N ILE A 38 2.66 10.30 9.65
CA ILE A 38 2.38 8.97 10.19
C ILE A 38 3.68 8.20 10.46
N VAL A 39 3.67 7.42 11.53
CA VAL A 39 4.76 6.50 11.87
C VAL A 39 4.20 5.09 11.92
N LEU A 40 4.73 4.20 11.10
CA LEU A 40 4.33 2.80 11.05
C LEU A 40 5.55 1.92 11.34
N GLY A 41 5.49 1.16 12.44
CA GLY A 41 6.60 0.31 12.84
C GLY A 41 7.92 1.06 13.02
N GLY A 42 7.87 2.32 13.41
CA GLY A 42 9.04 3.17 13.59
C GLY A 42 9.53 3.86 12.31
N CYS A 43 8.86 3.66 11.18
CA CYS A 43 9.25 4.27 9.91
C CYS A 43 8.23 5.31 9.46
N ARG A 44 8.70 6.28 8.68
CA ARG A 44 7.90 7.39 8.15
C ARG A 44 7.81 7.30 6.63
N ILE A 45 6.92 8.10 6.04
CA ILE A 45 6.80 8.20 4.58
C ILE A 45 8.13 8.63 3.95
N SER A 46 8.86 9.54 4.61
CA SER A 46 10.16 10.00 4.12
C SER A 46 11.24 8.89 4.10
N ASP A 47 11.04 7.79 4.81
CA ASP A 47 11.96 6.65 4.77
C ASP A 47 11.69 5.72 3.60
N ALA A 48 10.57 5.89 2.90
CA ALA A 48 10.14 4.96 1.86
C ALA A 48 10.71 5.35 0.49
N PRO A 49 11.12 4.37 -0.32
CA PRO A 49 11.48 4.65 -1.70
C PRO A 49 10.24 5.00 -2.53
N VAL A 50 10.45 5.72 -3.62
CA VAL A 50 9.40 6.08 -4.57
C VAL A 50 9.47 5.13 -5.77
N ILE A 51 8.33 4.54 -6.12
CA ILE A 51 8.20 3.74 -7.34
C ILE A 51 7.52 4.63 -8.38
N PRO A 52 8.21 5.01 -9.46
CA PRO A 52 7.58 5.78 -10.53
C PRO A 52 6.40 5.02 -11.12
N ASP A 53 5.27 5.70 -11.30
CA ASP A 53 4.07 5.11 -11.89
C ASP A 53 3.62 3.84 -11.15
N ILE A 54 3.59 3.91 -9.82
CA ILE A 54 3.41 2.75 -8.94
C ILE A 54 2.17 1.90 -9.28
N HIS A 55 1.04 2.55 -9.57
CA HIS A 55 -0.21 1.80 -9.81
C HIS A 55 -0.12 0.92 -11.05
N ARG A 56 0.50 1.42 -12.10
CA ARG A 56 0.70 0.65 -13.34
C ARG A 56 1.78 -0.39 -13.16
N ALA A 57 2.85 -0.07 -12.44
CA ALA A 57 3.94 -1.02 -12.18
C ALA A 57 3.46 -2.22 -11.38
N VAL A 58 2.67 -1.98 -10.32
CA VAL A 58 2.14 -3.05 -9.47
C VAL A 58 1.16 -3.91 -10.27
N TYR A 59 0.26 -3.30 -11.03
CA TYR A 59 -0.70 -4.05 -11.82
C TYR A 59 0.00 -4.89 -12.90
N ALA A 60 0.98 -4.33 -13.59
CA ALA A 60 1.73 -5.05 -14.60
C ALA A 60 2.41 -6.30 -14.05
N ALA A 61 2.99 -6.19 -12.86
CA ALA A 61 3.65 -7.33 -12.21
C ALA A 61 2.64 -8.37 -11.70
N ALA A 62 1.62 -7.91 -10.99
CA ALA A 62 0.66 -8.81 -10.33
C ALA A 62 -0.30 -9.48 -11.31
N SER A 63 -0.54 -8.90 -12.47
CA SER A 63 -1.47 -9.44 -13.46
C SER A 63 -0.89 -10.59 -14.30
N GLN A 64 0.39 -10.89 -14.16
CA GLN A 64 0.98 -12.02 -14.84
C GLN A 64 0.42 -13.36 -14.30
N PRO A 65 0.29 -14.41 -15.13
CA PRO A 65 -0.24 -15.68 -14.66
C PRO A 65 0.53 -16.22 -13.46
N GLY A 66 -0.20 -16.55 -12.38
CA GLY A 66 0.38 -17.10 -11.16
C GLY A 66 1.21 -16.12 -10.34
N ALA A 67 1.16 -14.83 -10.64
CA ALA A 67 1.99 -13.84 -9.96
C ALA A 67 1.37 -13.28 -8.69
N LEU A 68 0.05 -13.33 -8.54
CA LEU A 68 -0.64 -12.75 -7.38
C LEU A 68 -1.16 -13.84 -6.45
N ASP A 69 -0.77 -13.78 -5.19
CA ASP A 69 -1.29 -14.63 -4.13
C ASP A 69 -1.51 -13.77 -2.87
N MET A 70 -2.76 -13.42 -2.62
CA MET A 70 -3.12 -12.56 -1.49
C MET A 70 -3.11 -13.30 -0.14
N SER A 71 -2.88 -14.60 -0.13
CA SER A 71 -2.80 -15.37 1.11
C SER A 71 -1.40 -15.39 1.73
N ASP A 72 -0.39 -14.88 1.02
CA ASP A 72 0.99 -14.90 1.50
C ASP A 72 1.71 -13.63 1.03
N TRP A 73 2.51 -13.02 1.91
CA TRP A 73 3.28 -11.84 1.54
C TRP A 73 4.27 -12.14 0.40
N HIS A 74 4.98 -13.25 0.53
CA HIS A 74 5.94 -13.71 -0.47
C HIS A 74 5.87 -15.23 -0.57
N CYS A 75 5.74 -15.74 -1.79
CA CYS A 75 5.71 -17.17 -2.06
C CYS A 75 6.42 -17.45 -3.38
N GLY A 76 7.73 -17.70 -3.32
CA GLY A 76 8.53 -17.93 -4.52
C GLY A 76 8.48 -16.74 -5.47
N THR A 77 7.88 -16.94 -6.65
CA THR A 77 7.71 -15.86 -7.64
C THR A 77 6.34 -15.18 -7.55
N ALA A 78 5.45 -15.66 -6.67
CA ALA A 78 4.16 -15.03 -6.43
C ALA A 78 4.21 -14.21 -5.15
N HIS A 79 3.50 -13.09 -5.15
CA HIS A 79 3.44 -12.19 -4.00
C HIS A 79 2.02 -11.66 -3.84
N CYS A 80 1.64 -11.28 -2.63
CA CYS A 80 0.44 -10.47 -2.45
C CYS A 80 0.70 -9.04 -2.97
N ARG A 81 -0.33 -8.20 -2.95
CA ARG A 81 -0.18 -6.81 -3.41
C ARG A 81 0.93 -6.07 -2.67
N ALA A 82 0.95 -6.16 -1.33
CA ALA A 82 1.98 -5.53 -0.54
C ALA A 82 3.37 -6.10 -0.83
N GLY A 83 3.48 -7.42 -0.99
CA GLY A 83 4.72 -8.08 -1.36
C GLY A 83 5.25 -7.61 -2.71
N TRP A 84 4.38 -7.40 -3.70
CA TRP A 84 4.78 -6.86 -5.00
C TRP A 84 5.32 -5.44 -4.88
N VAL A 85 4.70 -4.59 -4.05
CA VAL A 85 5.17 -3.22 -3.83
C VAL A 85 6.59 -3.23 -3.28
N VAL A 86 6.84 -4.03 -2.26
CA VAL A 86 8.17 -4.16 -1.66
C VAL A 86 9.18 -4.70 -2.67
N THR A 87 8.81 -5.72 -3.43
CA THR A 87 9.69 -6.35 -4.43
C THR A 87 10.06 -5.36 -5.53
N LEU A 88 9.10 -4.60 -6.05
CA LEU A 88 9.35 -3.61 -7.09
C LEU A 88 10.21 -2.44 -6.60
N ALA A 89 10.18 -2.15 -5.31
CA ALA A 89 11.02 -1.12 -4.71
C ALA A 89 12.48 -1.55 -4.54
N GLY A 90 12.80 -2.82 -4.81
CA GLY A 90 14.15 -3.32 -4.79
C GLY A 90 14.77 -3.39 -3.40
N GLU A 91 16.07 -3.15 -3.30
CA GLU A 91 16.77 -3.25 -2.01
C GLU A 91 16.27 -2.26 -0.97
N ALA A 92 15.92 -1.05 -1.39
CA ALA A 92 15.37 -0.05 -0.48
C ALA A 92 14.02 -0.50 0.09
N GLY A 93 13.20 -1.15 -0.75
CA GLY A 93 11.93 -1.72 -0.30
C GLY A 93 12.13 -2.85 0.70
N ARG A 94 13.06 -3.75 0.42
CA ARG A 94 13.38 -4.86 1.34
C ARG A 94 13.97 -4.36 2.66
N ALA A 95 14.78 -3.33 2.62
CA ALA A 95 15.34 -2.72 3.83
C ALA A 95 14.23 -2.10 4.69
N LEU A 96 13.27 -1.42 4.06
CA LEU A 96 12.13 -0.86 4.77
C LEU A 96 11.25 -1.96 5.36
N GLU A 97 10.98 -3.01 4.60
CA GLU A 97 10.22 -4.17 5.08
C GLU A 97 10.86 -4.81 6.32
N ALA A 98 12.17 -4.92 6.34
CA ALA A 98 12.90 -5.48 7.47
C ALA A 98 12.75 -4.62 8.73
N ARG A 99 12.56 -3.31 8.56
CA ARG A 99 12.39 -2.38 9.68
C ARG A 99 10.95 -2.33 10.20
N CYS A 100 9.95 -2.34 9.32
CA CYS A 100 8.57 -2.06 9.72
C CYS A 100 7.55 -3.11 9.24
N ARG A 101 8.00 -4.21 8.66
CA ARG A 101 7.19 -5.30 8.12
C ARG A 101 6.54 -4.98 6.76
N THR A 102 6.00 -6.02 6.13
CA THR A 102 5.55 -5.94 4.73
C THR A 102 4.40 -4.96 4.52
N SER A 103 3.33 -5.06 5.30
CA SER A 103 2.16 -4.20 5.08
C SER A 103 2.48 -2.74 5.35
N SER A 104 3.20 -2.45 6.43
CA SER A 104 3.60 -1.08 6.76
C SER A 104 4.53 -0.49 5.71
N ALA A 105 5.52 -1.27 5.26
CA ALA A 105 6.43 -0.83 4.20
C ALA A 105 5.66 -0.49 2.92
N ALA A 106 4.72 -1.35 2.52
CA ALA A 106 3.93 -1.12 1.31
C ALA A 106 3.04 0.13 1.42
N LEU A 107 2.42 0.36 2.58
CA LEU A 107 1.63 1.57 2.80
C LEU A 107 2.49 2.83 2.66
N LEU A 108 3.66 2.83 3.27
CA LEU A 108 4.57 3.97 3.21
C LEU A 108 5.07 4.21 1.78
N ILE A 109 5.38 3.14 1.05
CA ILE A 109 5.81 3.23 -0.35
C ILE A 109 4.70 3.79 -1.24
N TYR A 110 3.46 3.34 -1.07
CA TYR A 110 2.31 3.90 -1.80
C TYR A 110 2.14 5.38 -1.51
N ALA A 111 2.19 5.77 -0.23
CA ALA A 111 2.02 7.17 0.17
C ALA A 111 3.14 8.06 -0.38
N ALA A 112 4.38 7.57 -0.39
CA ALA A 112 5.52 8.30 -0.93
C ALA A 112 5.45 8.40 -2.46
N SER A 113 4.97 7.34 -3.12
CA SER A 113 4.95 7.25 -4.58
C SER A 113 3.80 8.00 -5.21
N ASP A 114 2.64 8.07 -4.53
CA ASP A 114 1.48 8.83 -5.00
C ASP A 114 0.76 9.46 -3.80
N PRO A 115 1.27 10.56 -3.25
CA PRO A 115 0.69 11.20 -2.08
C PRO A 115 -0.68 11.83 -2.34
N ALA A 116 -1.05 12.03 -3.61
CA ALA A 116 -2.34 12.61 -3.98
C ALA A 116 -3.49 11.60 -3.89
N ARG A 117 -3.19 10.31 -3.76
CA ARG A 117 -4.19 9.26 -3.74
C ARG A 117 -4.23 8.54 -2.41
N PRO A 118 -5.40 7.98 -2.05
CA PRO A 118 -5.50 7.14 -0.86
C PRO A 118 -4.77 5.82 -1.04
N VAL A 119 -4.43 5.19 0.07
CA VAL A 119 -3.73 3.92 0.07
C VAL A 119 -4.71 2.76 -0.10
N PRO A 120 -4.27 1.64 -0.71
CA PRO A 120 -5.14 0.50 -0.95
C PRO A 120 -5.28 -0.42 0.27
N ASP A 121 -6.24 -1.34 0.18
CA ASP A 121 -6.42 -2.44 1.10
C ASP A 121 -5.52 -3.63 0.70
N PHE A 122 -4.81 -4.20 1.66
CA PHE A 122 -3.92 -5.35 1.44
C PHE A 122 -4.52 -6.67 1.92
N TYR A 123 -5.76 -6.69 2.39
CA TYR A 123 -6.35 -7.85 3.06
C TYR A 123 -7.57 -8.42 2.33
N CYS A 124 -7.74 -8.11 1.05
CA CYS A 124 -8.80 -8.68 0.22
C CYS A 124 -8.31 -9.90 -0.55
N ASP A 125 -9.22 -10.60 -1.25
CA ASP A 125 -8.87 -11.76 -2.05
C ASP A 125 -8.20 -11.36 -3.39
N ASN A 126 -7.73 -12.37 -4.13
CA ASN A 126 -7.03 -12.15 -5.39
C ASN A 126 -7.88 -11.38 -6.41
N VAL A 127 -9.14 -11.76 -6.55
CA VAL A 127 -10.04 -11.17 -7.56
C VAL A 127 -10.28 -9.69 -7.26
N THR A 128 -10.59 -9.38 -6.00
CA THR A 128 -10.83 -8.01 -5.55
C THR A 128 -9.56 -7.16 -5.66
N ALA A 129 -8.42 -7.70 -5.24
CA ALA A 129 -7.15 -7.00 -5.31
C ALA A 129 -6.77 -6.66 -6.75
N LEU A 130 -6.89 -7.63 -7.66
CA LEU A 130 -6.52 -7.43 -9.05
C LEU A 130 -7.42 -6.40 -9.74
N ALA A 131 -8.73 -6.46 -9.47
CA ALA A 131 -9.68 -5.48 -10.01
C ALA A 131 -9.38 -4.06 -9.53
N GLU A 132 -9.04 -3.91 -8.26
CA GLU A 132 -8.68 -2.62 -7.70
C GLU A 132 -7.36 -2.09 -8.26
N MET A 133 -6.36 -2.95 -8.39
CA MET A 133 -5.08 -2.56 -8.99
C MET A 133 -5.28 -2.09 -10.44
N LYS A 134 -6.12 -2.78 -11.20
CA LYS A 134 -6.45 -2.38 -12.58
C LYS A 134 -7.12 -1.02 -12.61
N ARG A 135 -8.10 -0.80 -11.76
CA ARG A 135 -8.80 0.48 -11.66
C ARG A 135 -7.87 1.63 -11.30
N MET A 136 -6.97 1.42 -10.36
CA MET A 136 -5.99 2.44 -9.95
C MET A 136 -4.97 2.72 -11.06
N ALA A 137 -4.55 1.69 -11.79
CA ALA A 137 -3.65 1.85 -12.93
C ALA A 137 -4.29 2.65 -14.05
N GLU A 138 -5.56 2.36 -14.37
CA GLU A 138 -6.31 3.09 -15.40
C GLU A 138 -6.56 4.54 -15.00
N ALA A 139 -6.92 4.78 -13.74
CA ALA A 139 -7.14 6.13 -13.23
C ALA A 139 -5.86 6.97 -13.27
N ALA A 140 -4.71 6.37 -12.97
CA ALA A 140 -3.42 7.05 -13.04
C ALA A 140 -3.05 7.43 -14.48
N HIS A 141 -3.49 6.64 -15.46
CA HIS A 141 -3.20 6.90 -16.87
C HIS A 141 -3.97 8.10 -17.42
N VAL A 142 -5.11 8.43 -16.84
CA VAL A 142 -6.03 9.47 -17.36
C VAL A 142 -5.66 10.88 -16.89
N ARG A 143 -4.63 11.04 -16.14
CA ARG A 143 -4.20 12.36 -15.65
C ARG A 143 -3.88 13.33 -16.80
#